data_20470004113d2aaa0d328bcfbb2fb458
#
_entry.id   20470004113d2aaa0d328bcfbb2fb458
#
_cell.length_a   1.000
_cell.length_b   1.000
_cell.length_c   1.000
_cell.angle_alpha   90.00
_cell.angle_beta   90.00
_cell.angle_gamma   90.00
#
_symmetry.space_group_name_H-M   'P 1'
#
loop_
_entity.id
_entity.type
_entity.pdbx_description
1 polymer ?
#
loop_
_entity_poly.entity_id
_entity_poly.type
_entity_poly.pdbx_seq_one_letter_code
_entity_poly.pdbx_strand_id
1 'polypeptide(L)'
;MCVLAVLARGDSYAYELVSTLSETMEISEGTIYPLMRRLQAEAWVSTYLVESTSGPPRKYYSLTGPGRKALAEMEEEWKSFVDEVNGVLVLPGMRQDKQDNGEKQ
;
A
#
# COMPACT_ATOMS: atom_id res chain seq x y z
N MET A 1 2.24 -1.96 3.44
CA MET A 1 2.49 -2.03 1.99
C MET A 1 1.77 -0.96 1.20
N CYS A 2 0.49 -0.79 1.40
CA CYS A 2 -0.29 0.14 0.57
C CYS A 2 0.14 1.60 0.74
N VAL A 3 0.42 2.03 1.98
CA VAL A 3 0.90 3.38 2.21
C VAL A 3 2.23 3.62 1.49
N LEU A 4 3.15 2.64 1.59
CA LEU A 4 4.44 2.76 0.91
C LEU A 4 4.25 2.84 -0.60
N ALA A 5 3.29 2.09 -1.15
CA ALA A 5 3.01 2.12 -2.58
C ALA A 5 2.52 3.49 -3.04
N VAL A 6 1.66 4.13 -2.24
CA VAL A 6 1.20 5.48 -2.57
C VAL A 6 2.36 6.45 -2.53
N LEU A 7 3.21 6.36 -1.50
CA LEU A 7 4.35 7.27 -1.37
C LEU A 7 5.40 7.03 -2.45
N ALA A 8 5.45 5.84 -3.03
CA ALA A 8 6.36 5.57 -4.14
C ALA A 8 6.00 6.39 -5.38
N ARG A 9 4.73 6.81 -5.48
CA ARG A 9 4.27 7.64 -6.59
C ARG A 9 4.55 9.12 -6.36
N GLY A 10 4.77 9.52 -5.10
CA GLY A 10 5.05 10.90 -4.76
C GLY A 10 4.78 11.14 -3.29
N ASP A 11 5.41 12.17 -2.76
CA ASP A 11 5.22 12.53 -1.36
C ASP A 11 3.79 13.00 -1.13
N SER A 12 3.28 12.75 0.06
CA SER A 12 1.88 13.10 0.41
C SER A 12 1.79 13.47 1.87
N TYR A 13 0.84 14.34 2.20
CA TYR A 13 0.50 14.53 3.61
C TYR A 13 -0.63 13.56 3.98
N ALA A 14 -0.86 13.42 5.31
CA ALA A 14 -1.71 12.34 5.80
C ALA A 14 -3.11 12.33 5.20
N TYR A 15 -3.71 13.52 5.05
CA TYR A 15 -5.06 13.59 4.49
C TYR A 15 -5.09 13.07 3.05
N GLU A 16 -4.07 13.42 2.26
CA GLU A 16 -3.98 12.91 0.89
C GLU A 16 -3.85 11.39 0.85
N LEU A 17 -3.06 10.84 1.79
CA LEU A 17 -2.90 9.39 1.87
C LEU A 17 -4.23 8.71 2.14
N VAL A 18 -4.99 9.22 3.11
CA VAL A 18 -6.31 8.66 3.41
C VAL A 18 -7.21 8.77 2.19
N SER A 19 -7.22 9.94 1.55
CA SER A 19 -8.06 10.17 0.39
C SER A 19 -7.73 9.21 -0.75
N THR A 20 -6.44 9.07 -1.06
CA THR A 20 -5.99 8.19 -2.15
C THR A 20 -6.34 6.73 -1.86
N LEU A 21 -6.06 6.29 -0.64
CA LEU A 21 -6.34 4.89 -0.29
C LEU A 21 -7.82 4.60 -0.24
N SER A 22 -8.63 5.59 0.16
CA SER A 22 -10.08 5.41 0.25
C SER A 22 -10.75 5.23 -1.10
N GLU A 23 -10.05 5.57 -2.19
CA GLU A 23 -10.58 5.35 -3.53
C GLU A 23 -10.71 3.87 -3.85
N THR A 24 -9.89 3.03 -3.23
CA THR A 24 -9.90 1.58 -3.52
C THR A 24 -10.07 0.71 -2.29
N MET A 25 -9.92 1.26 -1.10
CA MET A 25 -9.97 0.48 0.13
C MET A 25 -10.84 1.18 1.16
N GLU A 26 -11.48 0.39 2.02
CA GLU A 26 -12.15 0.95 3.19
C GLU A 26 -11.11 1.13 4.27
N ILE A 27 -10.69 2.38 4.47
CA ILE A 27 -9.64 2.66 5.44
C ILE A 27 -9.95 4.00 6.11
N SER A 28 -9.62 4.12 7.38
CA SER A 28 -9.93 5.32 8.16
C SER A 28 -8.66 5.99 8.66
N GLU A 29 -8.81 7.24 9.07
CA GLU A 29 -7.71 7.97 9.69
C GLU A 29 -7.22 7.29 10.95
N GLY A 30 -8.14 6.66 11.70
CA GLY A 30 -7.76 5.94 12.91
C GLY A 30 -6.81 4.79 12.65
N THR A 31 -6.84 4.23 11.45
CA THR A 31 -5.92 3.18 11.03
C THR A 31 -4.62 3.77 10.47
N ILE A 32 -4.74 4.83 9.70
CA ILE A 32 -3.59 5.39 8.99
C ILE A 32 -2.58 6.03 9.91
N TYR A 33 -3.02 6.85 10.89
CA TYR A 33 -2.07 7.59 11.72
C TYR A 33 -1.16 6.68 12.55
N PRO A 34 -1.66 5.64 13.22
CA PRO A 34 -0.77 4.72 13.93
C PRO A 34 0.20 4.01 13.00
N LEU A 35 -0.27 3.65 11.80
CA LEU A 35 0.57 3.00 10.81
C LEU A 35 1.71 3.93 10.36
N MET A 36 1.40 5.21 10.13
CA MET A 36 2.43 6.16 9.73
C MET A 36 3.52 6.28 10.79
N ARG A 37 3.13 6.29 12.07
CA ARG A 37 4.11 6.34 13.15
C ARG A 37 5.02 5.13 13.13
N ARG A 38 4.46 3.95 12.87
CA ARG A 38 5.26 2.72 12.79
C ARG A 38 6.24 2.78 11.62
N LEU A 39 5.78 3.24 10.47
CA LEU A 39 6.64 3.33 9.30
C LEU A 39 7.79 4.32 9.51
N GLN A 40 7.52 5.41 10.25
CA GLN A 40 8.58 6.34 10.62
C GLN A 40 9.59 5.68 11.56
N ALA A 41 9.11 4.91 12.53
CA ALA A 41 9.98 4.23 13.49
C ALA A 41 10.88 3.22 12.78
N GLU A 42 10.40 2.61 11.70
CA GLU A 42 11.19 1.68 10.91
C GLU A 42 12.13 2.40 9.95
N ALA A 43 12.04 3.73 9.87
CA ALA A 43 12.83 4.54 8.94
C ALA A 43 12.50 4.24 7.47
N TRP A 44 11.34 3.68 7.20
CA TRP A 44 10.87 3.46 5.83
C TRP A 44 10.22 4.71 5.25
N VAL A 45 9.87 5.64 6.12
CA VAL A 45 9.23 6.90 5.77
C VAL A 45 9.90 8.00 6.57
N SER A 46 10.15 9.14 5.92
CA SER A 46 10.63 10.34 6.58
C SER A 46 9.60 11.44 6.41
N THR A 47 9.75 12.52 7.16
CA THR A 47 8.77 13.61 7.10
C THR A 47 9.48 14.95 6.95
N TYR A 48 8.75 15.92 6.41
CA TYR A 48 9.19 17.30 6.34
C TYR A 48 7.97 18.21 6.34
N LEU A 49 8.18 19.47 6.70
CA LEU A 49 7.11 20.44 6.75
C LEU A 49 7.13 21.32 5.51
N VAL A 50 5.94 21.64 5.01
CA VAL A 50 5.77 22.54 3.87
C VAL A 50 4.92 23.72 4.34
N GLU A 51 5.43 24.92 4.13
CA GLU A 51 4.71 26.15 4.51
C GLU A 51 3.41 26.26 3.75
N SER A 52 2.41 26.78 4.44
CA SER A 52 1.09 27.03 3.88
C SER A 52 0.77 28.51 4.02
N THR A 53 0.22 29.10 2.96
CA THR A 53 -0.12 30.52 2.99
C THR A 53 -1.39 30.81 3.79
N SER A 54 -2.18 29.77 4.07
CA SER A 54 -3.49 29.97 4.70
C SER A 54 -3.69 29.12 5.94
N GLY A 55 -2.60 28.71 6.60
CA GLY A 55 -2.74 27.90 7.80
C GLY A 55 -1.39 27.40 8.28
N PRO A 56 -1.40 26.48 9.24
CA PRO A 56 -0.15 25.94 9.74
C PRO A 56 0.56 25.11 8.65
N PRO A 57 1.87 24.95 8.78
CA PRO A 57 2.62 24.10 7.83
C PRO A 57 2.05 22.69 7.81
N ARG A 58 2.11 22.06 6.63
CA ARG A 58 1.68 20.68 6.47
C ARG A 58 2.86 19.74 6.56
N LYS A 59 2.64 18.62 7.24
CA LYS A 59 3.66 17.58 7.36
C LYS A 59 3.51 16.60 6.21
N TYR A 60 4.54 16.52 5.38
CA TYR A 60 4.57 15.59 4.26
C TYR A 60 5.36 14.36 4.63
N TYR A 61 4.99 13.25 4.04
CA TYR A 61 5.66 11.96 4.21
C TYR A 61 6.31 11.56 2.91
N SER A 62 7.51 11.02 3.01
CA SER A 62 8.32 10.66 1.86
C SER A 62 8.87 9.26 2.05
N LEU A 63 8.88 8.48 0.97
CA LEU A 63 9.43 7.13 1.01
C LEU A 63 10.95 7.20 1.00
N THR A 64 11.59 6.49 1.93
CA THR A 64 13.06 6.45 2.00
C THR A 64 13.60 5.34 1.11
N GLY A 65 14.93 5.30 0.96
CA GLY A 65 15.58 4.19 0.28
C GLY A 65 15.27 2.85 0.92
N PRO A 66 15.46 2.72 2.25
CA PRO A 66 15.04 1.49 2.94
C PRO A 66 13.56 1.19 2.76
N GLY A 67 12.70 2.22 2.70
CA GLY A 67 11.28 2.03 2.46
C GLY A 67 11.01 1.47 1.09
N ARG A 68 11.72 1.92 0.07
CA ARG A 68 11.57 1.38 -1.28
C ARG A 68 11.95 -0.08 -1.35
N LYS A 69 13.04 -0.45 -0.65
CA LYS A 69 13.46 -1.84 -0.60
C LYS A 69 12.42 -2.69 0.11
N ALA A 70 11.92 -2.20 1.24
CA ALA A 70 10.88 -2.91 1.99
C ALA A 70 9.64 -3.11 1.14
N LEU A 71 9.23 -2.08 0.41
CA LEU A 71 8.06 -2.17 -0.47
C LEU A 71 8.26 -3.26 -1.53
N ALA A 72 9.41 -3.29 -2.17
CA ALA A 72 9.68 -4.28 -3.21
C ALA A 72 9.59 -5.70 -2.64
N GLU A 73 10.15 -5.91 -1.44
CA GLU A 73 10.10 -7.23 -0.80
C GLU A 73 8.68 -7.61 -0.42
N MET A 74 7.91 -6.64 0.10
CA MET A 74 6.52 -6.89 0.45
C MET A 74 5.67 -7.22 -0.77
N GLU A 75 5.93 -6.55 -1.89
CA GLU A 75 5.19 -6.84 -3.11
C GLU A 75 5.45 -8.26 -3.60
N GLU A 76 6.70 -8.71 -3.51
CA GLU A 76 7.03 -10.08 -3.89
C GLU A 76 6.33 -11.09 -2.99
N GLU A 77 6.37 -10.83 -1.69
CA GLU A 77 5.71 -11.70 -0.72
C GLU A 77 4.21 -11.74 -0.95
N TRP A 78 3.63 -10.59 -1.24
CA TRP A 78 2.20 -10.50 -1.51
C TRP A 78 1.82 -11.28 -2.75
N LYS A 79 2.58 -11.14 -3.83
CA LYS A 79 2.30 -11.88 -5.06
C LYS A 79 2.38 -13.37 -4.85
N SER A 80 3.40 -13.84 -4.12
CA SER A 80 3.52 -15.26 -3.80
C SER A 80 2.34 -15.73 -2.98
N PHE A 81 1.94 -14.95 -1.98
CA PHE A 81 0.82 -15.30 -1.13
C PHE A 81 -0.48 -15.38 -1.92
N VAL A 82 -0.71 -14.41 -2.79
CA VAL A 82 -1.91 -14.41 -3.64
C VAL A 82 -1.94 -15.65 -4.52
N ASP A 83 -0.80 -16.03 -5.09
CA ASP A 83 -0.73 -17.23 -5.92
C ASP A 83 -1.05 -18.47 -5.11
N GLU A 84 -0.53 -18.55 -3.88
CA GLU A 84 -0.80 -19.69 -3.00
C GLU A 84 -2.28 -19.77 -2.65
N VAL A 85 -2.87 -18.63 -2.29
CA VAL A 85 -4.29 -18.58 -1.95
C VAL A 85 -5.15 -18.95 -3.14
N ASN A 86 -4.82 -18.42 -4.31
CA ASN A 86 -5.56 -18.75 -5.52
C ASN A 86 -5.48 -20.23 -5.84
N GLY A 87 -4.33 -20.85 -5.57
CA GLY A 87 -4.19 -22.28 -5.76
C GLY A 87 -5.10 -23.10 -4.86
N VAL A 88 -5.37 -22.58 -3.65
CA VAL A 88 -6.29 -23.24 -2.74
C VAL A 88 -7.75 -22.97 -3.17
N LEU A 89 -8.06 -21.76 -3.59
CA LEU A 89 -9.41 -21.39 -3.96
C LEU A 89 -9.89 -22.06 -5.24
N VAL A 90 -8.96 -22.38 -6.14
CA VAL A 90 -9.31 -23.05 -7.39
C VAL A 90 -9.16 -24.53 -7.19
N LEU A 91 -10.25 -25.20 -6.77
CA LEU A 91 -10.23 -26.62 -6.52
C LEU A 91 -10.42 -27.38 -7.82
N PRO A 92 -9.82 -28.57 -7.94
CA PRO A 92 -10.00 -29.39 -9.14
C PRO A 92 -11.49 -29.62 -9.42
N GLY A 93 -11.88 -29.40 -10.67
CA GLY A 93 -13.26 -29.59 -11.08
C GLY A 93 -14.20 -28.46 -10.75
N MET A 94 -13.68 -27.41 -10.12
CA MET A 94 -14.43 -26.26 -9.78
C MET A 94 -14.24 -25.15 -10.73
N ARG A 95 -14.62 -24.48 -11.24
CA ARG A 95 -14.35 -23.33 -12.00
C ARG A 95 -13.39 -23.51 -13.02
N GLN A 96 -13.41 -23.33 -13.80
CA GLN A 96 -12.47 -23.32 -14.73
C GLN A 96 -12.86 -22.61 -15.87
N ASP A 97 -13.03 -22.38 -15.75
CA ASP A 97 -13.25 -21.68 -16.48
C ASP A 97 -12.95 -20.76 -16.92
N LYS A 98 -12.80 -20.65 -16.71
CA LYS A 98 -12.55 -20.18 -17.01
C LYS A 98 -11.86 -19.88 -17.28
N GLN A 99 -11.78 -19.82 -17.47
CA GLN A 99 -11.42 -20.20 -17.76
C GLN A 99 -10.88 -20.38 -18.02
N ASP A 100 -11.00 -20.21 -18.48
CA ASP A 100 -10.74 -20.94 -18.85
C ASP A 100 -10.19 -20.93 -19.05
N ASN A 101 -10.26 -20.69 -19.50
CA ASN A 101 -9.91 -21.32 -19.85
C ASN A 101 -9.28 -21.62 -19.76
N GLY A 102 -9.47 -21.29 -19.90
CA GLY A 102 -9.17 -22.19 -20.16
C GLY A 102 -8.66 -22.41 -19.84
N GLU A 103 -8.84 -22.36 -19.94
CA GLU A 103 -8.79 -23.30 -19.84
C GLU A 103 -8.37 -23.78 -19.49
N LYS A 104 -8.36 -23.67 -19.73
CA LYS A 104 -8.28 -24.56 -19.65
C LYS A 104 -7.87 -24.89 -19.27
N GLN A 105 -8.07 -24.72 -19.60
CA GLN A 105 -8.04 -25.36 -19.55
C GLN A 105 -7.73 -25.51 -19.30
#